data_993f5116b2ae2ebc4e84cda903ce0649
#
_entry.id   993f5116b2ae2ebc4e84cda903ce0649
#
_cell.length_a   1.000
_cell.length_b   1.000
_cell.length_c   1.000
_cell.angle_alpha   90.00
_cell.angle_beta   90.00
_cell.angle_gamma   90.00
#
_symmetry.space_group_name_H-M   'P 1'
#
loop_
_entity.id
_entity.type
_entity.pdbx_description
1 polymer ?
#
loop_
_entity_poly.entity_id
_entity_poly.type
_entity_poly.pdbx_seq_one_letter_code
_entity_poly.pdbx_strand_id
1 'polypeptide(L)'
;MEAELKKEDVACVIIESLLATYGFPIPDKGYLAGVKKLCEKYGTLYIADETQTGLMRTGKMWCFEHEGFVPDMITTAKGFGGGIYPISATVMNRKAASWMFDIGRMHGSTCGNSELGCVVAMKVLEISTRKETVDNINKNAKLLTERVNALIDKYDGFITGYTQRGVIMGINFDCEDASKTVCKPLFDNGVWSHNSRLHPNTLQLKLGLLCDDAFMDELFEKRKKIIYEFICD
;
A
#
# COMPACT_ATOMS: atom_id res chain seq x y z
N MET A 1 6.04 21.70 6.70
CA MET A 1 6.41 20.73 7.78
C MET A 1 7.46 21.32 8.73
N GLU A 2 8.68 21.64 8.29
CA GLU A 2 9.72 22.12 9.21
C GLU A 2 9.30 23.34 10.05
N ALA A 3 8.54 24.27 9.48
CA ALA A 3 8.03 25.44 10.21
C ALA A 3 7.11 25.08 11.40
N GLU A 4 6.36 23.99 11.29
CA GLU A 4 5.53 23.48 12.38
C GLU A 4 6.37 22.77 13.43
N LEU A 5 7.29 21.90 12.99
CA LEU A 5 8.15 21.14 13.92
C LEU A 5 9.06 22.04 14.75
N LYS A 6 9.46 23.21 14.24
CA LYS A 6 10.23 24.23 15.00
C LYS A 6 9.51 24.78 16.21
N LYS A 7 8.19 24.62 16.30
CA LYS A 7 7.43 25.06 17.48
C LYS A 7 7.61 24.14 18.68
N GLU A 8 8.15 22.93 18.44
CA GLU A 8 8.43 21.88 19.45
C GLU A 8 7.18 21.45 20.24
N ASP A 9 5.99 21.63 19.65
CA ASP A 9 4.68 21.23 20.23
C ASP A 9 4.03 20.08 19.45
N VAL A 10 4.73 19.51 18.44
CA VAL A 10 4.27 18.38 17.63
C VAL A 10 4.76 17.06 18.22
N ALA A 11 3.86 16.26 18.78
CA ALA A 11 4.20 14.98 19.38
C ALA A 11 4.66 13.93 18.34
N CYS A 12 3.96 13.85 17.21
CA CYS A 12 4.30 12.88 16.14
C CYS A 12 3.85 13.36 14.77
N VAL A 13 4.49 12.80 13.74
CA VAL A 13 4.06 12.84 12.34
C VAL A 13 3.66 11.43 11.95
N ILE A 14 2.43 11.23 11.48
CA ILE A 14 1.98 9.98 10.89
C ILE A 14 1.82 10.15 9.39
N ILE A 15 2.40 9.22 8.60
CA ILE A 15 2.39 9.33 7.13
C ILE A 15 2.34 7.93 6.49
N GLU A 16 1.48 7.77 5.47
CA GLU A 16 1.54 6.62 4.57
C GLU A 16 2.77 6.73 3.67
N SER A 17 3.53 5.65 3.54
CA SER A 17 4.70 5.61 2.63
C SER A 17 4.31 5.81 1.16
N LEU A 18 3.11 5.37 0.77
CA LEU A 18 2.42 5.68 -0.49
C LEU A 18 0.97 6.02 -0.17
N LEU A 19 0.53 7.21 -0.56
CA LEU A 19 -0.83 7.69 -0.27
C LEU A 19 -1.87 6.93 -1.11
N ALA A 20 -2.52 5.93 -0.51
CA ALA A 20 -3.47 5.07 -1.22
C ALA A 20 -4.66 5.84 -1.77
N THR A 21 -5.21 6.79 -1.01
CA THR A 21 -6.36 7.60 -1.43
C THR A 21 -6.06 8.55 -2.60
N TYR A 22 -4.77 8.81 -2.88
CA TYR A 22 -4.29 9.60 -4.01
C TYR A 22 -3.79 8.77 -5.21
N GLY A 23 -3.99 7.45 -5.22
CA GLY A 23 -3.55 6.61 -6.34
C GLY A 23 -2.08 6.21 -6.28
N PHE A 24 -1.53 6.11 -5.09
CA PHE A 24 -0.15 5.68 -4.82
C PHE A 24 0.94 6.56 -5.46
N PRO A 25 0.90 7.89 -5.32
CA PRO A 25 2.00 8.73 -5.79
C PRO A 25 3.30 8.25 -5.12
N ILE A 26 4.36 8.16 -5.92
CA ILE A 26 5.69 7.81 -5.42
C ILE A 26 6.32 9.11 -4.91
N PRO A 27 6.67 9.23 -3.63
CA PRO A 27 7.39 10.39 -3.12
C PRO A 27 8.76 10.53 -3.80
N ASP A 28 9.23 11.75 -3.92
CA ASP A 28 10.58 12.03 -4.39
C ASP A 28 11.61 11.27 -3.53
N LYS A 29 12.67 10.80 -4.18
CA LYS A 29 13.72 10.03 -3.52
C LYS A 29 14.29 10.81 -2.33
N GLY A 30 14.26 10.19 -1.16
CA GLY A 30 14.76 10.77 0.08
C GLY A 30 13.75 11.67 0.82
N TYR A 31 12.53 11.86 0.29
CA TYR A 31 11.51 12.68 0.96
C TYR A 31 11.15 12.12 2.34
N LEU A 32 10.77 10.84 2.43
CA LEU A 32 10.37 10.23 3.70
C LEU A 32 11.55 10.17 4.70
N ALA A 33 12.76 9.87 4.21
CA ALA A 33 13.96 9.92 5.02
C ALA A 33 14.28 11.35 5.50
N GLY A 34 14.01 12.36 4.68
CA GLY A 34 14.12 13.77 5.05
C GLY A 34 13.13 14.16 6.14
N VAL A 35 11.87 13.71 6.03
CA VAL A 35 10.85 13.90 7.07
C VAL A 35 11.29 13.26 8.39
N LYS A 36 11.82 12.03 8.36
CA LYS A 36 12.33 11.35 9.56
C LYS A 36 13.45 12.15 10.22
N LYS A 37 14.41 12.67 9.43
CA LYS A 37 15.50 13.52 9.96
C LYS A 37 14.98 14.81 10.61
N LEU A 38 13.96 15.43 10.04
CA LEU A 38 13.32 16.60 10.64
C LEU A 38 12.62 16.23 11.96
N CYS A 39 11.92 15.12 12.02
CA CYS A 39 11.31 14.62 13.25
C CYS A 39 12.36 14.39 14.34
N GLU A 40 13.48 13.77 14.00
CA GLU A 40 14.59 13.57 14.95
C GLU A 40 15.17 14.89 15.46
N LYS A 41 15.38 15.85 14.54
CA LYS A 41 15.92 17.17 14.85
C LYS A 41 15.07 17.95 15.86
N TYR A 42 13.75 17.83 15.78
CA TYR A 42 12.80 18.57 16.60
C TYR A 42 12.11 17.74 17.69
N GLY A 43 12.63 16.54 17.98
CA GLY A 43 12.12 15.69 19.08
C GLY A 43 10.76 15.05 18.82
N THR A 44 10.24 15.13 17.60
CA THR A 44 8.95 14.57 17.15
C THR A 44 9.10 13.10 16.77
N LEU A 45 8.10 12.26 17.06
CA LEU A 45 8.09 10.86 16.64
C LEU A 45 7.63 10.73 15.18
N TYR A 46 8.28 9.83 14.43
CA TYR A 46 7.83 9.45 13.08
C TYR A 46 7.07 8.12 13.12
N ILE A 47 5.83 8.12 12.65
CA ILE A 47 4.98 6.94 12.56
C ILE A 47 4.77 6.61 11.07
N ALA A 48 5.24 5.43 10.64
CA ALA A 48 4.96 4.93 9.30
C ALA A 48 3.62 4.20 9.30
N ASP A 49 2.65 4.69 8.54
CA ASP A 49 1.42 3.95 8.28
C ASP A 49 1.64 2.97 7.12
N GLU A 50 1.91 1.73 7.49
CA GLU A 50 2.12 0.60 6.58
C GLU A 50 0.87 -0.29 6.43
N THR A 51 -0.29 0.22 6.83
CA THR A 51 -1.56 -0.49 6.74
C THR A 51 -1.88 -0.98 5.33
N GLN A 52 -1.48 -0.22 4.30
CA GLN A 52 -1.72 -0.53 2.90
C GLN A 52 -0.48 -1.08 2.19
N THR A 53 0.70 -0.60 2.56
CA THR A 53 1.96 -0.79 1.83
C THR A 53 2.84 -1.88 2.40
N GLY A 54 2.62 -2.27 3.65
CA GLY A 54 3.40 -3.30 4.34
C GLY A 54 3.19 -4.72 3.83
N LEU A 55 3.86 -5.67 4.48
CA LEU A 55 3.73 -7.10 4.23
C LEU A 55 4.13 -7.49 2.80
N MET A 56 5.30 -7.09 2.37
CA MET A 56 5.89 -7.41 1.06
C MET A 56 5.18 -6.82 -0.17
N ARG A 57 4.07 -6.08 0.01
CA ARG A 57 3.29 -5.53 -1.12
C ARG A 57 4.11 -4.68 -2.08
N THR A 58 5.11 -3.97 -1.57
CA THR A 58 5.99 -3.10 -2.34
C THR A 58 7.30 -3.78 -2.77
N GLY A 59 7.45 -5.09 -2.48
CA GLY A 59 8.68 -5.85 -2.71
C GLY A 59 9.66 -5.80 -1.55
N LYS A 60 9.33 -5.07 -0.48
CA LYS A 60 10.01 -5.10 0.82
C LYS A 60 8.99 -5.34 1.93
N MET A 61 9.45 -5.82 3.10
CA MET A 61 8.54 -6.08 4.22
C MET A 61 7.73 -4.84 4.57
N TRP A 62 8.38 -3.68 4.65
CA TRP A 62 7.78 -2.38 4.85
C TRP A 62 8.20 -1.41 3.75
N CYS A 63 7.31 -0.53 3.33
CA CYS A 63 7.58 0.37 2.23
C CYS A 63 8.69 1.40 2.57
N PHE A 64 8.77 1.87 3.82
CA PHE A 64 9.81 2.80 4.25
C PHE A 64 11.24 2.25 4.07
N GLU A 65 11.42 0.93 4.01
CA GLU A 65 12.74 0.30 3.78
C GLU A 65 13.35 0.68 2.42
N HIS A 66 12.53 1.10 1.45
CA HIS A 66 13.02 1.61 0.17
C HIS A 66 13.81 2.92 0.32
N GLU A 67 13.56 3.68 1.38
CA GLU A 67 14.22 4.95 1.69
C GLU A 67 15.39 4.79 2.69
N GLY A 68 15.62 3.57 3.23
CA GLY A 68 16.77 3.25 4.06
C GLY A 68 16.77 3.88 5.46
N PHE A 69 15.61 4.14 6.04
CA PHE A 69 15.48 4.62 7.43
C PHE A 69 14.61 3.68 8.26
N VAL A 70 14.61 3.88 9.58
CA VAL A 70 13.73 3.16 10.52
C VAL A 70 12.83 4.17 11.22
N PRO A 71 11.50 4.01 11.17
CA PRO A 71 10.55 4.88 11.88
C PRO A 71 10.59 4.60 13.40
N ASP A 72 10.01 5.50 14.19
CA ASP A 72 9.85 5.28 15.63
C ASP A 72 8.69 4.32 15.92
N MET A 73 7.66 4.35 15.05
CA MET A 73 6.51 3.47 15.14
C MET A 73 6.06 3.04 13.74
N ILE A 74 5.45 1.85 13.68
CA ILE A 74 4.82 1.30 12.46
C ILE A 74 3.39 0.92 12.82
N THR A 75 2.41 1.30 12.00
CA THR A 75 1.06 0.75 12.08
C THR A 75 0.82 -0.21 10.91
N THR A 76 0.21 -1.36 11.19
CA THR A 76 -0.14 -2.36 10.18
C THR A 76 -1.50 -3.00 10.46
N ALA A 77 -2.22 -3.36 9.41
CA ALA A 77 -3.54 -3.97 9.47
C ALA A 77 -3.87 -4.66 8.14
N LYS A 78 -5.14 -4.73 7.73
CA LYS A 78 -5.62 -5.27 6.44
C LYS A 78 -5.06 -6.66 6.14
N GLY A 79 -4.06 -6.75 5.25
CA GLY A 79 -3.39 -8.00 4.91
C GLY A 79 -2.77 -8.75 6.09
N PHE A 80 -2.52 -8.06 7.21
CA PHE A 80 -1.99 -8.65 8.44
C PHE A 80 -2.89 -9.73 9.04
N GLY A 81 -4.21 -9.63 8.82
CA GLY A 81 -5.18 -10.63 9.22
C GLY A 81 -5.44 -11.72 8.16
N GLY A 82 -4.74 -11.73 7.02
CA GLY A 82 -4.84 -12.76 5.98
C GLY A 82 -6.22 -12.87 5.31
N GLY A 83 -7.11 -11.91 5.52
CA GLY A 83 -8.53 -12.00 5.12
C GLY A 83 -9.38 -12.95 5.97
N ILE A 84 -8.78 -13.55 7.03
CA ILE A 84 -9.40 -14.56 7.89
C ILE A 84 -9.83 -13.95 9.23
N TYR A 85 -8.95 -13.13 9.83
CA TYR A 85 -9.19 -12.54 11.15
C TYR A 85 -8.84 -11.05 11.16
N PRO A 86 -9.76 -10.17 11.63
CA PRO A 86 -9.48 -8.75 11.71
C PRO A 86 -8.47 -8.46 12.84
N ILE A 87 -7.26 -8.08 12.47
CA ILE A 87 -6.19 -7.75 13.39
C ILE A 87 -5.39 -6.56 12.87
N SER A 88 -4.92 -5.73 13.79
CA SER A 88 -3.95 -4.67 13.54
C SER A 88 -2.85 -4.72 14.60
N ALA A 89 -1.71 -4.13 14.29
CA ALA A 89 -0.62 -3.98 15.24
C ALA A 89 0.02 -2.60 15.12
N THR A 90 0.51 -2.11 16.27
CA THR A 90 1.42 -0.98 16.34
C THR A 90 2.74 -1.48 16.93
N VAL A 91 3.80 -1.36 16.15
CA VAL A 91 5.17 -1.71 16.58
C VAL A 91 5.88 -0.42 16.96
N MET A 92 6.50 -0.37 18.10
CA MET A 92 7.14 0.83 18.65
C MET A 92 8.59 0.54 19.01
N ASN A 93 9.47 1.50 18.77
CA ASN A 93 10.81 1.45 19.34
C ASN A 93 10.77 1.74 20.85
N ARG A 94 11.87 1.48 21.57
CA ARG A 94 11.91 1.63 23.03
C ARG A 94 11.64 3.07 23.50
N LYS A 95 12.04 4.08 22.71
CA LYS A 95 11.81 5.49 23.03
C LYS A 95 10.31 5.80 22.97
N ALA A 96 9.64 5.41 21.90
CA ALA A 96 8.20 5.62 21.72
C ALA A 96 7.35 4.83 22.73
N ALA A 97 7.84 3.69 23.21
CA ALA A 97 7.16 2.82 24.17
C ALA A 97 7.56 3.09 25.65
N SER A 98 8.42 4.08 25.96
CA SER A 98 8.96 4.30 27.31
C SER A 98 7.87 4.46 28.36
N TRP A 99 6.81 5.21 28.06
CA TRP A 99 5.66 5.43 28.93
C TRP A 99 4.97 4.12 29.39
N MET A 100 5.00 3.06 28.57
CA MET A 100 4.40 1.76 28.94
C MET A 100 5.20 1.05 30.03
N PHE A 101 6.52 1.28 30.08
CA PHE A 101 7.40 0.69 31.08
C PHE A 101 7.36 1.48 32.40
N ASP A 102 7.20 2.83 32.29
CA ASP A 102 7.27 3.71 33.48
C ASP A 102 5.96 3.72 34.29
N ILE A 103 4.82 3.57 33.62
CA ILE A 103 3.48 3.75 34.22
C ILE A 103 2.73 2.41 34.43
N GLY A 104 3.30 1.29 33.96
CA GLY A 104 2.69 -0.03 34.12
C GLY A 104 1.46 -0.27 33.20
N ARG A 105 0.28 -0.54 33.74
CA ARG A 105 -0.94 -0.89 32.99
C ARG A 105 -1.61 0.31 32.32
N MET A 106 -1.01 0.90 31.28
CA MET A 106 -1.62 2.02 30.56
C MET A 106 -2.42 1.63 29.32
N HIS A 107 -2.31 0.38 28.84
CA HIS A 107 -3.06 -0.09 27.69
C HIS A 107 -3.83 -1.36 28.01
N GLY A 108 -5.14 -1.32 27.82
CA GLY A 108 -6.03 -2.47 27.90
C GLY A 108 -6.95 -2.51 26.69
N SER A 109 -7.16 -3.69 26.15
CA SER A 109 -8.09 -3.92 25.04
C SER A 109 -8.78 -5.28 25.24
N THR A 110 -10.11 -5.31 25.15
CA THR A 110 -10.87 -6.56 25.29
C THR A 110 -10.48 -7.61 24.26
N CYS A 111 -10.23 -7.19 23.00
CA CYS A 111 -9.84 -8.07 21.92
C CYS A 111 -8.34 -7.99 21.58
N GLY A 112 -7.58 -7.17 22.28
CA GLY A 112 -6.13 -7.07 22.09
C GLY A 112 -5.42 -8.35 22.51
N ASN A 113 -4.37 -8.71 21.78
CA ASN A 113 -3.58 -9.94 22.01
C ASN A 113 -4.42 -11.23 21.91
N SER A 114 -5.52 -11.23 21.12
CA SER A 114 -6.26 -12.46 20.82
C SER A 114 -5.32 -13.53 20.28
N GLU A 115 -5.26 -14.69 20.95
CA GLU A 115 -4.38 -15.80 20.54
C GLU A 115 -4.65 -16.21 19.07
N LEU A 116 -5.92 -16.30 18.69
CA LEU A 116 -6.28 -16.64 17.32
C LEU A 116 -5.78 -15.59 16.32
N GLY A 117 -5.94 -14.31 16.63
CA GLY A 117 -5.42 -13.22 15.80
C GLY A 117 -3.90 -13.26 15.68
N CYS A 118 -3.19 -13.52 16.78
CA CYS A 118 -1.74 -13.65 16.78
C CYS A 118 -1.26 -14.84 15.94
N VAL A 119 -1.91 -16.00 16.04
CA VAL A 119 -1.59 -17.19 15.20
C VAL A 119 -1.77 -16.88 13.72
N VAL A 120 -2.88 -16.24 13.35
CA VAL A 120 -3.13 -15.83 11.96
C VAL A 120 -2.05 -14.84 11.48
N ALA A 121 -1.74 -13.80 12.26
CA ALA A 121 -0.72 -12.82 11.92
C ALA A 121 0.67 -13.44 11.76
N MET A 122 1.06 -14.35 12.65
CA MET A 122 2.32 -15.10 12.54
C MET A 122 2.37 -15.91 11.24
N LYS A 123 1.27 -16.58 10.87
CA LYS A 123 1.21 -17.35 9.62
C LYS A 123 1.25 -16.44 8.39
N VAL A 124 0.64 -15.27 8.43
CA VAL A 124 0.75 -14.25 7.36
C VAL A 124 2.19 -13.79 7.20
N LEU A 125 2.88 -13.47 8.30
CA LEU A 125 4.29 -13.09 8.26
C LEU A 125 5.16 -14.20 7.65
N GLU A 126 4.97 -15.45 8.10
CA GLU A 126 5.68 -16.61 7.56
C GLU A 126 5.49 -16.76 6.05
N ILE A 127 4.22 -16.73 5.58
CA ILE A 127 3.91 -16.91 4.16
C ILE A 127 4.44 -15.74 3.33
N SER A 128 4.26 -14.51 3.81
CA SER A 128 4.68 -13.31 3.07
C SER A 128 6.19 -13.24 2.85
N THR A 129 6.98 -13.81 3.76
CA THR A 129 8.45 -13.78 3.71
C THR A 129 9.08 -15.02 3.08
N ARG A 130 8.29 -16.01 2.69
CA ARG A 130 8.82 -17.20 1.97
C ARG A 130 9.47 -16.80 0.67
N LYS A 131 10.56 -17.45 0.34
CA LYS A 131 11.30 -17.19 -0.89
C LYS A 131 10.40 -17.26 -2.13
N GLU A 132 9.57 -18.30 -2.23
CA GLU A 132 8.63 -18.48 -3.33
C GLU A 132 7.60 -17.35 -3.43
N THR A 133 7.13 -16.81 -2.29
CA THR A 133 6.20 -15.67 -2.27
C THR A 133 6.92 -14.40 -2.74
N VAL A 134 8.13 -14.15 -2.27
CA VAL A 134 8.94 -12.99 -2.66
C VAL A 134 9.27 -13.03 -4.16
N ASP A 135 9.67 -14.21 -4.66
CA ASP A 135 9.96 -14.42 -6.08
C ASP A 135 8.70 -14.16 -6.94
N ASN A 136 7.52 -14.66 -6.49
CA ASN A 136 6.25 -14.42 -7.15
C ASN A 136 5.85 -12.94 -7.17
N ILE A 137 6.02 -12.22 -6.07
CA ILE A 137 5.77 -10.77 -6.00
C ILE A 137 6.63 -10.03 -7.03
N ASN A 138 7.92 -10.33 -7.08
CA ASN A 138 8.85 -9.68 -8.01
C ASN A 138 8.52 -10.00 -9.47
N LYS A 139 8.14 -11.25 -9.77
CA LYS A 139 7.67 -11.67 -11.09
C LYS A 139 6.41 -10.91 -11.49
N ASN A 140 5.39 -10.91 -10.62
CA ASN A 140 4.11 -10.26 -10.89
C ASN A 140 4.25 -8.74 -11.00
N ALA A 141 5.16 -8.11 -10.25
CA ALA A 141 5.45 -6.68 -10.40
C ALA A 141 5.99 -6.34 -11.79
N LYS A 142 6.90 -7.15 -12.34
CA LYS A 142 7.42 -6.98 -13.70
C LYS A 142 6.33 -7.22 -14.75
N LEU A 143 5.60 -8.33 -14.63
CA LEU A 143 4.50 -8.66 -15.54
C LEU A 143 3.43 -7.56 -15.55
N LEU A 144 3.13 -6.98 -14.39
CA LEU A 144 2.21 -5.86 -14.27
C LEU A 144 2.67 -4.64 -15.07
N THR A 145 3.95 -4.28 -14.95
CA THR A 145 4.58 -3.20 -15.73
C THR A 145 4.46 -3.46 -17.23
N GLU A 146 4.85 -4.66 -17.69
CA GLU A 146 4.83 -5.04 -19.11
C GLU A 146 3.41 -4.98 -19.68
N ARG A 147 2.45 -5.54 -18.96
CA ARG A 147 1.04 -5.59 -19.41
C ARG A 147 0.38 -4.20 -19.44
N VAL A 148 0.69 -3.33 -18.45
CA VAL A 148 0.13 -1.98 -18.43
C VAL A 148 0.78 -1.09 -19.50
N ASN A 149 2.08 -1.21 -19.74
CA ASN A 149 2.72 -0.50 -20.87
C ASN A 149 2.10 -0.91 -22.22
N ALA A 150 1.86 -2.19 -22.45
CA ALA A 150 1.19 -2.66 -23.65
C ALA A 150 -0.26 -2.13 -23.79
N LEU A 151 -0.94 -1.85 -22.66
CA LEU A 151 -2.25 -1.18 -22.69
C LEU A 151 -2.11 0.32 -23.03
N ILE A 152 -1.11 1.01 -22.46
CA ILE A 152 -0.83 2.42 -22.78
C ILE A 152 -0.54 2.58 -24.28
N ASP A 153 0.36 1.74 -24.83
CA ASP A 153 0.72 1.79 -26.25
C ASP A 153 -0.49 1.54 -27.16
N LYS A 154 -1.42 0.69 -26.73
CA LYS A 154 -2.62 0.34 -27.50
C LYS A 154 -3.73 1.39 -27.40
N TYR A 155 -3.86 2.03 -26.25
CA TYR A 155 -4.95 2.97 -25.91
C TYR A 155 -4.39 4.35 -25.59
N ASP A 156 -3.54 4.85 -26.49
CA ASP A 156 -2.88 6.15 -26.40
C ASP A 156 -3.91 7.27 -26.18
N GLY A 157 -3.59 8.16 -25.24
CA GLY A 157 -4.46 9.26 -24.85
C GLY A 157 -5.53 8.90 -23.80
N PHE A 158 -6.02 7.65 -23.71
CA PHE A 158 -6.99 7.26 -22.67
C PHE A 158 -6.33 6.81 -21.38
N ILE A 159 -5.23 6.04 -21.46
CA ILE A 159 -4.41 5.71 -20.30
C ILE A 159 -3.23 6.67 -20.26
N THR A 160 -3.26 7.63 -19.33
CA THR A 160 -2.27 8.72 -19.29
C THR A 160 -0.98 8.36 -18.56
N GLY A 161 -0.96 7.22 -17.87
CA GLY A 161 0.21 6.72 -17.17
C GLY A 161 -0.13 5.91 -15.93
N TYR A 162 0.89 5.58 -15.15
CA TYR A 162 0.71 4.86 -13.89
C TYR A 162 1.81 5.19 -12.88
N THR A 163 1.52 4.88 -11.63
CA THR A 163 2.51 4.79 -10.54
C THR A 163 2.55 3.36 -10.04
N GLN A 164 3.75 2.84 -9.68
CA GLN A 164 3.88 1.46 -9.22
C GLN A 164 4.99 1.31 -8.19
N ARG A 165 4.71 0.48 -7.17
CA ARG A 165 5.74 -0.08 -6.31
C ARG A 165 5.37 -1.51 -5.91
N GLY A 166 6.16 -2.48 -6.36
CA GLY A 166 5.82 -3.90 -6.22
C GLY A 166 4.52 -4.25 -6.92
N VAL A 167 3.59 -4.88 -6.22
CA VAL A 167 2.28 -5.29 -6.74
C VAL A 167 1.15 -4.29 -6.43
N ILE A 168 1.51 -3.07 -6.04
CA ILE A 168 0.60 -1.93 -5.89
C ILE A 168 0.81 -1.00 -7.08
N MET A 169 -0.28 -0.62 -7.76
CA MET A 169 -0.25 0.28 -8.90
C MET A 169 -1.48 1.20 -8.91
N GLY A 170 -1.28 2.46 -9.25
CA GLY A 170 -2.33 3.40 -9.65
C GLY A 170 -2.27 3.62 -11.15
N ILE A 171 -3.33 3.34 -11.90
CA ILE A 171 -3.42 3.57 -13.35
C ILE A 171 -4.28 4.80 -13.58
N ASN A 172 -3.74 5.80 -14.27
CA ASN A 172 -4.39 7.07 -14.54
C ASN A 172 -5.09 7.04 -15.90
N PHE A 173 -6.31 7.57 -15.93
CA PHE A 173 -7.12 7.65 -17.15
C PHE A 173 -7.45 9.11 -17.48
N ASP A 174 -7.62 9.40 -18.75
CA ASP A 174 -8.16 10.68 -19.24
C ASP A 174 -9.69 10.69 -19.09
N CYS A 175 -10.15 10.83 -17.85
CA CYS A 175 -11.56 10.93 -17.48
C CYS A 175 -11.68 11.62 -16.13
N GLU A 176 -12.84 12.23 -15.86
CA GLU A 176 -13.08 12.91 -14.58
C GLU A 176 -13.23 11.90 -13.42
N ASP A 177 -13.85 10.75 -13.67
CA ASP A 177 -14.12 9.73 -12.65
C ASP A 177 -14.04 8.32 -13.24
N ALA A 178 -12.96 7.61 -12.93
CA ALA A 178 -12.75 6.22 -13.34
C ALA A 178 -13.76 5.23 -12.69
N SER A 179 -14.54 5.65 -11.69
CA SER A 179 -15.51 4.74 -11.05
C SER A 179 -16.60 4.31 -12.01
N LYS A 180 -17.09 5.22 -12.84
CA LYS A 180 -18.13 4.96 -13.86
C LYS A 180 -17.53 4.43 -15.16
N THR A 181 -16.44 5.06 -15.60
CA THR A 181 -15.82 4.80 -16.91
C THR A 181 -15.03 3.51 -16.96
N VAL A 182 -14.42 3.10 -15.85
CA VAL A 182 -13.50 1.94 -15.79
C VAL A 182 -13.95 0.92 -14.74
N CYS A 183 -14.19 1.34 -13.50
CA CYS A 183 -14.46 0.38 -12.41
C CYS A 183 -15.80 -0.32 -12.58
N LYS A 184 -16.85 0.39 -13.00
CA LYS A 184 -18.18 -0.19 -13.21
C LYS A 184 -18.18 -1.25 -14.33
N PRO A 185 -17.62 -0.99 -15.53
CA PRO A 185 -17.48 -2.01 -16.56
C PRO A 185 -16.62 -3.20 -16.11
N LEU A 186 -15.53 -2.97 -15.38
CA LEU A 186 -14.72 -4.06 -14.80
C LEU A 186 -15.55 -4.93 -13.86
N PHE A 187 -16.34 -4.33 -12.99
CA PHE A 187 -17.23 -5.02 -12.07
C PHE A 187 -18.26 -5.88 -12.81
N ASP A 188 -18.91 -5.33 -13.83
CA ASP A 188 -19.92 -6.03 -14.63
C ASP A 188 -19.34 -7.25 -15.38
N ASN A 189 -18.02 -7.27 -15.59
CA ASN A 189 -17.28 -8.38 -16.18
C ASN A 189 -16.51 -9.24 -15.13
N GLY A 190 -16.88 -9.14 -13.86
CA GLY A 190 -16.36 -9.99 -12.78
C GLY A 190 -14.98 -9.57 -12.26
N VAL A 191 -14.54 -8.34 -12.51
CA VAL A 191 -13.31 -7.77 -11.94
C VAL A 191 -13.65 -6.67 -10.95
N TRP A 192 -13.60 -6.98 -9.68
CA TRP A 192 -13.81 -5.96 -8.65
C TRP A 192 -12.59 -5.04 -8.54
N SER A 193 -12.83 -3.76 -8.70
CA SER A 193 -11.82 -2.71 -8.61
C SER A 193 -12.45 -1.42 -8.07
N HIS A 194 -11.64 -0.47 -7.69
CA HIS A 194 -12.11 0.85 -7.29
C HIS A 194 -11.12 1.93 -7.69
N ASN A 195 -11.62 3.15 -7.84
CA ASN A 195 -10.78 4.33 -8.07
C ASN A 195 -10.22 4.90 -6.75
N SER A 196 -9.30 5.83 -6.88
CA SER A 196 -8.77 6.59 -5.76
C SER A 196 -9.72 7.70 -5.37
N ARG A 197 -10.02 7.83 -4.07
CA ARG A 197 -11.02 8.78 -3.58
C ARG A 197 -10.66 10.25 -3.84
N LEU A 198 -9.37 10.60 -3.68
CA LEU A 198 -8.87 11.97 -3.83
C LEU A 198 -8.17 12.20 -5.18
N HIS A 199 -8.13 11.18 -6.03
CA HIS A 199 -7.68 11.25 -7.41
C HIS A 199 -8.58 10.34 -8.26
N PRO A 200 -9.83 10.79 -8.52
CA PRO A 200 -10.92 9.92 -8.98
C PRO A 200 -10.68 9.29 -10.36
N ASN A 201 -9.84 9.87 -11.19
CA ASN A 201 -9.43 9.31 -12.48
C ASN A 201 -8.37 8.18 -12.39
N THR A 202 -7.98 7.79 -11.18
CA THR A 202 -6.97 6.73 -10.96
C THR A 202 -7.61 5.45 -10.44
N LEU A 203 -7.47 4.37 -11.22
CA LEU A 203 -7.81 3.01 -10.81
C LEU A 203 -6.73 2.47 -9.88
N GLN A 204 -7.11 1.96 -8.72
CA GLN A 204 -6.20 1.26 -7.82
C GLN A 204 -6.13 -0.22 -8.16
N LEU A 205 -4.93 -0.72 -8.39
CA LEU A 205 -4.63 -2.13 -8.57
C LEU A 205 -3.74 -2.62 -7.42
N LYS A 206 -4.24 -3.60 -6.68
CA LYS A 206 -3.57 -4.17 -5.50
C LYS A 206 -3.67 -5.68 -5.59
N LEU A 207 -2.69 -6.32 -6.23
CA LEU A 207 -2.69 -7.77 -6.40
C LEU A 207 -2.44 -8.50 -5.09
N GLY A 208 -3.04 -9.67 -4.94
CA GLY A 208 -2.69 -10.60 -3.88
C GLY A 208 -1.23 -11.08 -4.03
N LEU A 209 -0.56 -11.36 -2.92
CA LEU A 209 0.84 -11.82 -2.96
C LEU A 209 1.00 -13.20 -3.61
N LEU A 210 -0.07 -14.00 -3.58
CA LEU A 210 -0.10 -15.38 -4.07
C LEU A 210 -0.82 -15.53 -5.43
N CYS A 211 -1.09 -14.43 -6.14
CA CYS A 211 -1.66 -14.49 -7.49
C CYS A 211 -0.72 -15.26 -8.42
N ASP A 212 -1.24 -16.29 -9.06
CA ASP A 212 -0.54 -17.11 -10.03
C ASP A 212 -0.64 -16.57 -11.47
N ASP A 213 0.00 -17.23 -12.41
CA ASP A 213 0.03 -16.82 -13.81
C ASP A 213 -1.37 -16.89 -14.44
N ALA A 214 -2.16 -17.90 -14.11
CA ALA A 214 -3.50 -18.07 -14.64
C ALA A 214 -4.41 -16.90 -14.22
N PHE A 215 -4.34 -16.49 -12.95
CA PHE A 215 -5.04 -15.30 -12.46
C PHE A 215 -4.59 -14.03 -13.18
N MET A 216 -3.28 -13.86 -13.40
CA MET A 216 -2.74 -12.69 -14.09
C MET A 216 -3.20 -12.63 -15.53
N ASP A 217 -3.21 -13.75 -16.25
CA ASP A 217 -3.69 -13.82 -17.63
C ASP A 217 -5.19 -13.54 -17.73
N GLU A 218 -6.02 -14.13 -16.88
CA GLU A 218 -7.46 -13.87 -16.83
C GLU A 218 -7.75 -12.39 -16.54
N LEU A 219 -7.05 -11.79 -15.57
CA LEU A 219 -7.22 -10.39 -15.20
C LEU A 219 -6.96 -9.43 -16.37
N PHE A 220 -5.90 -9.70 -17.15
CA PHE A 220 -5.54 -8.84 -18.27
C PHE A 220 -6.37 -9.10 -19.53
N GLU A 221 -6.81 -10.32 -19.79
CA GLU A 221 -7.73 -10.61 -20.89
C GLU A 221 -9.09 -9.94 -20.68
N LYS A 222 -9.66 -10.02 -19.47
CA LYS A 222 -10.91 -9.32 -19.12
C LYS A 222 -10.78 -7.80 -19.27
N ARG A 223 -9.65 -7.22 -18.88
CA ARG A 223 -9.38 -5.79 -19.01
C ARG A 223 -9.26 -5.33 -20.46
N LYS A 224 -8.56 -6.08 -21.31
CA LYS A 224 -8.44 -5.75 -22.74
C LYS A 224 -9.80 -5.63 -23.40
N LYS A 225 -10.70 -6.58 -23.12
CA LYS A 225 -12.05 -6.58 -23.67
C LYS A 225 -12.84 -5.35 -23.25
N ILE A 226 -12.80 -5.00 -21.97
CA ILE A 226 -13.56 -3.87 -21.42
C ILE A 226 -13.06 -2.54 -21.95
N ILE A 227 -11.74 -2.32 -21.95
CA ILE A 227 -11.16 -1.07 -22.47
C ILE A 227 -11.45 -0.95 -23.96
N TYR A 228 -11.46 -2.06 -24.72
CA TYR A 228 -11.78 -2.07 -26.13
C TYR A 228 -13.24 -1.67 -26.40
N GLU A 229 -14.19 -2.24 -25.66
CA GLU A 229 -15.61 -1.96 -25.81
C GLU A 229 -15.97 -0.50 -25.45
N PHE A 230 -15.20 0.13 -24.53
CA PHE A 230 -15.45 1.51 -24.10
C PHE A 230 -14.81 2.61 -24.95
N ILE A 231 -13.73 2.28 -25.68
CA ILE A 231 -13.03 3.26 -26.54
C ILE A 231 -13.57 3.21 -27.96
N CYS A 232 -14.20 2.10 -28.37
CA CYS A 232 -14.67 1.88 -29.72
C CYS A 232 -16.18 2.12 -29.90
N ASP A 233 -16.94 2.39 -28.85
CA ASP A 233 -18.32 2.86 -28.84
C ASP A 233 -18.39 4.37 -28.54
#